data_2f019973d71e2a1412374e390f0ebdfe
#
_entry.id   2f019973d71e2a1412374e390f0ebdfe
#
_cell.length_a   1.000
_cell.length_b   1.000
_cell.length_c   1.000
_cell.angle_alpha   90.00
_cell.angle_beta   90.00
_cell.angle_gamma   90.00
#
_symmetry.space_group_name_H-M   'P 1'
#
loop_
_entity.id
_entity.type
_entity.pdbx_description
1 polymer ?
#
loop_
_entity_poly.entity_id
_entity_poly.type
_entity_poly.pdbx_seq_one_letter_code
_entity_poly.pdbx_strand_id
1 'polypeptide(L)'
;VPTLLANGIEHFYESSGPANAPVVVFAHSVGCSLEIWEAQVAALGDRYRCIRYDIRGHGRSAAVDVPTNIDDLAADLGGLLDALEIERAHITGLSIGGMLGQAFAVAHPERVKSLMLVSTTALLPTREFWATRAATVRADGMASVFDAVIPRWFTPDFIDREPAIIDGFRQRFAATDVAGYARCCEAIGGMDLRERIGAIAAPTLIVVGADDPATPPAMSEDLRQRIPHAEMVVLPDASHIVSVESPDAVTAQLAAFLARHEPDAPNSAFVRGLATRREVLGDAYVERSLARAGAFAMPWQDFITRHAWNDVWGDPTLPRKTRSLLTLAMMVALHREEEFKIHLKPALGNGVSLEELRAMILQTGIYAGIPAGNAAIRWVRDELGDEIAAFEARSD
;
A
#
# COMPACT_ATOMS: atom_id res chain seq x y z
N VAL A 1 -23.43 0.17 14.46
CA VAL A 1 -21.97 0.15 14.74
C VAL A 1 -21.55 -1.30 14.65
N PRO A 2 -20.71 -1.70 13.68
CA PRO A 2 -20.43 -3.11 13.47
C PRO A 2 -19.48 -3.65 14.54
N THR A 3 -20.02 -4.50 15.41
CA THR A 3 -19.26 -5.44 16.23
C THR A 3 -19.46 -6.84 15.67
N LEU A 4 -18.50 -7.71 15.84
CA LEU A 4 -18.63 -9.12 15.51
C LEU A 4 -17.98 -10.00 16.59
N LEU A 5 -18.53 -11.18 16.78
CA LEU A 5 -17.98 -12.17 17.70
C LEU A 5 -16.90 -12.96 16.96
N ALA A 6 -15.65 -12.84 17.41
CA ALA A 6 -14.51 -13.60 16.91
C ALA A 6 -13.72 -14.17 18.08
N ASN A 7 -13.38 -15.45 18.00
CA ASN A 7 -12.67 -16.16 19.07
C ASN A 7 -13.28 -15.95 20.49
N GLY A 8 -14.61 -15.88 20.57
CA GLY A 8 -15.34 -15.65 21.83
C GLY A 8 -15.31 -14.21 22.37
N ILE A 9 -14.73 -13.26 21.63
CA ILE A 9 -14.62 -11.84 21.98
C ILE A 9 -15.45 -11.02 20.99
N GLU A 10 -16.20 -10.04 21.50
CA GLU A 10 -16.87 -9.06 20.65
C GLU A 10 -15.89 -7.97 20.26
N HIS A 11 -15.50 -7.96 18.97
CA HIS A 11 -14.58 -6.98 18.41
C HIS A 11 -15.34 -5.87 17.68
N PHE A 12 -14.95 -4.64 17.96
CA PHE A 12 -15.33 -3.50 17.13
C PHE A 12 -14.38 -3.40 15.92
N TYR A 13 -14.94 -3.21 14.74
CA TYR A 13 -14.17 -3.02 13.53
C TYR A 13 -14.82 -2.00 12.60
N GLU A 14 -14.03 -1.48 11.68
CA GLU A 14 -14.50 -0.67 10.56
C GLU A 14 -13.99 -1.26 9.25
N SER A 15 -14.86 -1.24 8.24
CA SER A 15 -14.55 -1.71 6.88
C SER A 15 -14.81 -0.57 5.91
N SER A 16 -13.83 -0.23 5.10
CA SER A 16 -13.95 0.76 4.04
C SER A 16 -13.35 0.25 2.73
N GLY A 17 -13.71 0.90 1.63
CA GLY A 17 -13.26 0.50 0.29
C GLY A 17 -14.16 -0.53 -0.40
N PRO A 18 -13.83 -0.90 -1.66
CA PRO A 18 -14.65 -1.81 -2.45
C PRO A 18 -14.71 -3.22 -1.83
N ALA A 19 -15.90 -3.80 -1.73
CA ALA A 19 -16.11 -5.09 -1.06
C ALA A 19 -15.29 -6.24 -1.66
N ASN A 20 -15.06 -6.20 -2.98
CA ASN A 20 -14.33 -7.24 -3.72
C ASN A 20 -12.84 -6.90 -3.93
N ALA A 21 -12.34 -5.82 -3.32
CA ALA A 21 -10.92 -5.46 -3.39
C ALA A 21 -10.07 -6.36 -2.48
N PRO A 22 -8.76 -6.48 -2.76
CA PRO A 22 -7.83 -7.14 -1.84
C PRO A 22 -7.91 -6.52 -0.45
N VAL A 23 -7.86 -7.38 0.57
CA VAL A 23 -8.05 -6.97 1.96
C VAL A 23 -6.74 -6.58 2.62
N VAL A 24 -6.75 -5.43 3.32
CA VAL A 24 -5.68 -5.02 4.23
C VAL A 24 -6.27 -4.91 5.64
N VAL A 25 -5.71 -5.64 6.60
CA VAL A 25 -6.11 -5.57 8.01
C VAL A 25 -5.08 -4.79 8.80
N PHE A 26 -5.57 -3.88 9.65
CA PHE A 26 -4.76 -3.00 10.48
C PHE A 26 -4.96 -3.30 11.96
N ALA A 27 -3.87 -3.63 12.65
CA ALA A 27 -3.81 -3.85 14.09
C ALA A 27 -3.00 -2.75 14.78
N HIS A 28 -3.58 -2.13 15.81
CA HIS A 28 -3.02 -0.96 16.49
C HIS A 28 -2.02 -1.31 17.61
N SER A 29 -1.40 -0.27 18.23
CA SER A 29 -0.52 -0.39 19.38
C SER A 29 -1.28 -0.56 20.71
N VAL A 30 -0.64 -1.13 21.73
CA VAL A 30 -1.20 -1.20 23.09
C VAL A 30 -1.52 0.21 23.61
N GLY A 31 -2.70 0.39 24.20
CA GLY A 31 -3.19 1.70 24.68
C GLY A 31 -3.66 2.64 23.58
N CYS A 32 -3.66 2.21 22.34
CA CYS A 32 -4.25 2.91 21.19
C CYS A 32 -5.58 2.27 20.77
N SER A 33 -6.13 2.72 19.67
CA SER A 33 -7.32 2.18 19.01
C SER A 33 -7.14 2.27 17.49
N LEU A 34 -8.11 1.79 16.75
CA LEU A 34 -8.06 1.71 15.28
C LEU A 34 -7.83 3.06 14.57
N GLU A 35 -8.06 4.19 15.25
CA GLU A 35 -7.90 5.54 14.70
C GLU A 35 -6.44 5.88 14.32
N ILE A 36 -5.43 5.19 14.90
CA ILE A 36 -4.03 5.43 14.51
C ILE A 36 -3.73 5.11 13.04
N TRP A 37 -4.68 4.47 12.34
CA TRP A 37 -4.59 4.08 10.94
C TRP A 37 -5.47 4.91 10.00
N GLU A 38 -6.06 6.00 10.48
CA GLU A 38 -7.04 6.80 9.71
C GLU A 38 -6.46 7.32 8.39
N ALA A 39 -5.24 7.89 8.43
CA ALA A 39 -4.58 8.44 7.25
C ALA A 39 -4.29 7.34 6.19
N GLN A 40 -3.80 6.17 6.61
CA GLN A 40 -3.50 5.05 5.73
C GLN A 40 -4.76 4.49 5.08
N VAL A 41 -5.83 4.34 5.85
CA VAL A 41 -7.12 3.87 5.35
C VAL A 41 -7.74 4.88 4.38
N ALA A 42 -7.68 6.19 4.66
CA ALA A 42 -8.16 7.21 3.75
C ALA A 42 -7.44 7.19 2.40
N ALA A 43 -6.13 6.96 2.40
CA ALA A 43 -5.33 6.92 1.19
C ALA A 43 -5.46 5.64 0.36
N LEU A 44 -5.86 4.53 0.98
CA LEU A 44 -5.93 3.21 0.34
C LEU A 44 -7.37 2.76 0.00
N GLY A 45 -8.38 3.42 0.59
CA GLY A 45 -9.76 2.96 0.60
C GLY A 45 -10.46 2.93 -0.77
N ASP A 46 -9.87 3.48 -1.82
CA ASP A 46 -10.37 3.37 -3.20
C ASP A 46 -9.84 2.11 -3.93
N ARG A 47 -8.77 1.49 -3.41
CA ARG A 47 -8.06 0.36 -4.04
C ARG A 47 -8.12 -0.94 -3.25
N TYR A 48 -8.26 -0.84 -1.92
CA TYR A 48 -8.23 -1.97 -1.00
C TYR A 48 -9.47 -1.95 -0.11
N ARG A 49 -9.96 -3.13 0.26
CA ARG A 49 -10.89 -3.27 1.37
C ARG A 49 -10.07 -3.20 2.67
N CYS A 50 -10.10 -2.04 3.31
CA CYS A 50 -9.38 -1.77 4.54
C CYS A 50 -10.23 -2.17 5.73
N ILE A 51 -9.74 -3.11 6.54
CA ILE A 51 -10.34 -3.53 7.81
C ILE A 51 -9.43 -3.04 8.93
N ARG A 52 -9.93 -2.17 9.80
CA ARG A 52 -9.26 -1.80 11.04
C ARG A 52 -10.11 -2.21 12.22
N TYR A 53 -9.52 -2.75 13.27
CA TYR A 53 -10.24 -3.24 14.42
C TYR A 53 -9.57 -2.84 15.72
N ASP A 54 -10.34 -2.78 16.78
CA ASP A 54 -9.83 -2.61 18.14
C ASP A 54 -9.46 -3.98 18.71
N ILE A 55 -8.20 -4.11 19.19
CA ILE A 55 -7.72 -5.30 19.88
C ILE A 55 -8.54 -5.48 21.17
N ARG A 56 -8.77 -6.73 21.62
CA ARG A 56 -9.49 -7.00 22.86
C ARG A 56 -9.07 -6.05 24.00
N GLY A 57 -10.04 -5.51 24.74
CA GLY A 57 -9.82 -4.59 25.83
C GLY A 57 -9.34 -3.19 25.45
N HIS A 58 -9.40 -2.84 24.16
CA HIS A 58 -9.08 -1.50 23.67
C HIS A 58 -10.25 -0.91 22.87
N GLY A 59 -10.29 0.41 22.80
CA GLY A 59 -11.29 1.14 22.05
C GLY A 59 -12.72 0.73 22.39
N ARG A 60 -13.42 0.17 21.43
CA ARG A 60 -14.83 -0.28 21.53
C ARG A 60 -14.97 -1.80 21.57
N SER A 61 -13.87 -2.54 21.53
CA SER A 61 -13.88 -4.00 21.68
C SER A 61 -14.04 -4.43 23.12
N ALA A 62 -14.68 -5.59 23.33
CA ALA A 62 -14.92 -6.14 24.65
C ALA A 62 -13.60 -6.45 25.36
N ALA A 63 -13.59 -6.20 26.66
CA ALA A 63 -12.52 -6.59 27.56
C ALA A 63 -12.88 -7.90 28.28
N VAL A 64 -11.87 -8.77 28.44
CA VAL A 64 -11.96 -9.99 29.25
C VAL A 64 -10.75 -10.07 30.17
N ASP A 65 -11.00 -10.29 31.45
CA ASP A 65 -9.93 -10.42 32.44
C ASP A 65 -9.49 -11.88 32.59
N VAL A 66 -9.00 -12.45 31.50
CA VAL A 66 -8.41 -13.80 31.48
C VAL A 66 -6.93 -13.74 31.09
N PRO A 67 -6.08 -14.64 31.55
CA PRO A 67 -4.70 -14.73 31.08
C PRO A 67 -4.66 -14.75 29.57
N THR A 68 -3.87 -13.86 29.00
CA THR A 68 -3.80 -13.63 27.55
C THR A 68 -2.33 -13.63 27.13
N ASN A 69 -2.02 -14.27 26.01
CA ASN A 69 -0.70 -14.26 25.39
C ASN A 69 -0.80 -13.76 23.94
N ILE A 70 0.31 -13.63 23.23
CA ILE A 70 0.33 -13.11 21.85
C ILE A 70 -0.35 -14.07 20.88
N ASP A 71 -0.31 -15.38 21.11
CA ASP A 71 -1.00 -16.35 20.25
C ASP A 71 -2.53 -16.24 20.39
N ASP A 72 -3.04 -15.88 21.59
CA ASP A 72 -4.47 -15.59 21.77
C ASP A 72 -4.92 -14.35 20.96
N LEU A 73 -4.08 -13.30 20.93
CA LEU A 73 -4.35 -12.12 20.10
C LEU A 73 -4.26 -12.42 18.59
N ALA A 74 -3.36 -13.31 18.21
CA ALA A 74 -3.28 -13.82 16.84
C ALA A 74 -4.52 -14.65 16.46
N ALA A 75 -5.04 -15.45 17.40
CA ALA A 75 -6.28 -16.20 17.20
C ALA A 75 -7.51 -15.27 17.06
N ASP A 76 -7.53 -14.13 17.75
CA ASP A 76 -8.57 -13.10 17.53
C ASP A 76 -8.55 -12.57 16.10
N LEU A 77 -7.36 -12.28 15.56
CA LEU A 77 -7.21 -11.87 14.16
C LEU A 77 -7.72 -12.96 13.21
N GLY A 78 -7.39 -14.23 13.48
CA GLY A 78 -7.91 -15.37 12.72
C GLY A 78 -9.45 -15.44 12.74
N GLY A 79 -10.03 -15.36 13.94
CA GLY A 79 -11.48 -15.34 14.13
C GLY A 79 -12.16 -14.14 13.47
N LEU A 80 -11.51 -12.96 13.46
CA LEU A 80 -12.00 -11.77 12.73
C LEU A 80 -12.05 -12.04 11.22
N LEU A 81 -11.00 -12.62 10.65
CA LEU A 81 -10.96 -12.97 9.22
C LEU A 81 -12.04 -14.00 8.88
N ASP A 82 -12.23 -15.02 9.72
CA ASP A 82 -13.25 -16.06 9.51
C ASP A 82 -14.67 -15.48 9.55
N ALA A 83 -14.98 -14.64 10.54
CA ALA A 83 -16.29 -14.02 10.69
C ALA A 83 -16.60 -13.00 9.57
N LEU A 84 -15.59 -12.45 8.90
CA LEU A 84 -15.71 -11.57 7.74
C LEU A 84 -15.60 -12.31 6.40
N GLU A 85 -15.50 -13.65 6.42
CA GLU A 85 -15.33 -14.52 5.24
C GLU A 85 -14.12 -14.11 4.38
N ILE A 86 -13.01 -13.70 5.06
CA ILE A 86 -11.77 -13.30 4.42
C ILE A 86 -10.80 -14.48 4.43
N GLU A 87 -10.56 -15.08 3.29
CA GLU A 87 -9.63 -16.22 3.16
C GLU A 87 -8.17 -15.79 3.37
N ARG A 88 -7.75 -14.69 2.75
CA ARG A 88 -6.37 -14.17 2.80
C ARG A 88 -6.36 -12.65 2.85
N ALA A 89 -5.41 -12.09 3.61
CA ALA A 89 -5.26 -10.64 3.74
C ALA A 89 -3.79 -10.20 3.79
N HIS A 90 -3.54 -8.93 3.46
CA HIS A 90 -2.34 -8.21 3.88
C HIS A 90 -2.53 -7.80 5.34
N ILE A 91 -1.54 -8.03 6.19
CA ILE A 91 -1.59 -7.69 7.61
C ILE A 91 -0.62 -6.54 7.86
N THR A 92 -1.12 -5.48 8.48
CA THR A 92 -0.33 -4.32 8.89
C THR A 92 -0.51 -4.14 10.39
N GLY A 93 0.58 -4.21 11.16
CA GLY A 93 0.50 -4.13 12.62
C GLY A 93 1.57 -3.23 13.23
N LEU A 94 1.15 -2.36 14.17
CA LEU A 94 2.03 -1.48 14.91
C LEU A 94 2.21 -2.01 16.33
N SER A 95 3.48 -2.14 16.78
CA SER A 95 3.84 -2.57 18.14
C SER A 95 3.22 -3.94 18.48
N ILE A 96 2.31 -4.04 19.46
CA ILE A 96 1.60 -5.29 19.77
C ILE A 96 0.82 -5.82 18.56
N GLY A 97 0.29 -4.91 17.69
CA GLY A 97 -0.33 -5.29 16.43
C GLY A 97 0.65 -5.99 15.48
N GLY A 98 1.92 -5.57 15.48
CA GLY A 98 2.98 -6.25 14.75
C GLY A 98 3.39 -7.59 15.40
N MET A 99 3.37 -7.68 16.73
CA MET A 99 3.67 -8.92 17.47
C MET A 99 2.64 -10.01 17.18
N LEU A 100 1.33 -9.67 17.28
CA LEU A 100 0.27 -10.61 16.92
C LEU A 100 0.27 -10.96 15.43
N GLY A 101 0.62 -9.99 14.55
CA GLY A 101 0.79 -10.22 13.11
C GLY A 101 1.91 -11.23 12.81
N GLN A 102 3.05 -11.17 13.52
CA GLN A 102 4.13 -12.15 13.43
C GLN A 102 3.64 -13.54 13.85
N ALA A 103 2.97 -13.64 15.02
CA ALA A 103 2.45 -14.91 15.53
C ALA A 103 1.41 -15.51 14.57
N PHE A 104 0.53 -14.68 14.01
CA PHE A 104 -0.46 -15.11 13.03
C PHE A 104 0.19 -15.60 11.73
N ALA A 105 1.20 -14.88 11.19
CA ALA A 105 1.89 -15.28 9.99
C ALA A 105 2.68 -16.60 10.13
N VAL A 106 3.15 -16.90 11.32
CA VAL A 106 3.78 -18.21 11.65
C VAL A 106 2.73 -19.32 11.74
N ALA A 107 1.59 -19.05 12.39
CA ALA A 107 0.55 -20.06 12.61
C ALA A 107 -0.28 -20.35 11.36
N HIS A 108 -0.50 -19.34 10.51
CA HIS A 108 -1.39 -19.38 9.34
C HIS A 108 -0.74 -18.76 8.10
N PRO A 109 0.41 -19.29 7.62
CA PRO A 109 1.13 -18.70 6.48
C PRO A 109 0.29 -18.62 5.20
N GLU A 110 -0.65 -19.55 5.01
CA GLU A 110 -1.58 -19.58 3.88
C GLU A 110 -2.60 -18.42 3.90
N ARG A 111 -2.84 -17.80 5.07
CA ARG A 111 -3.80 -16.71 5.27
C ARG A 111 -3.19 -15.32 5.06
N VAL A 112 -1.85 -15.22 4.98
CA VAL A 112 -1.13 -13.95 4.89
C VAL A 112 -0.61 -13.75 3.47
N LYS A 113 -1.06 -12.67 2.81
CA LYS A 113 -0.55 -12.25 1.49
C LYS A 113 0.77 -11.51 1.60
N SER A 114 0.85 -10.58 2.53
CA SER A 114 2.07 -9.87 2.92
C SER A 114 1.94 -9.33 4.34
N LEU A 115 3.06 -9.00 4.97
CA LEU A 115 3.13 -8.53 6.36
C LEU A 115 3.88 -7.21 6.44
N MET A 116 3.26 -6.14 6.98
CA MET A 116 3.94 -4.90 7.32
C MET A 116 4.04 -4.77 8.84
N LEU A 117 5.26 -4.77 9.34
CA LEU A 117 5.61 -4.69 10.76
C LEU A 117 6.08 -3.28 11.07
N VAL A 118 5.32 -2.54 11.86
CA VAL A 118 5.58 -1.14 12.17
C VAL A 118 5.97 -0.99 13.64
N SER A 119 7.14 -0.41 13.93
CA SER A 119 7.59 -0.11 15.30
C SER A 119 7.36 -1.30 16.25
N THR A 120 7.91 -2.47 15.94
CA THR A 120 7.65 -3.73 16.66
C THR A 120 8.91 -4.58 16.81
N THR A 121 8.79 -5.70 17.51
CA THR A 121 9.90 -6.62 17.78
C THR A 121 9.40 -8.05 18.01
N ALA A 122 10.30 -9.03 17.97
CA ALA A 122 10.01 -10.44 18.36
C ALA A 122 10.20 -10.71 19.85
N LEU A 123 10.86 -9.82 20.57
CA LEU A 123 11.09 -9.90 22.02
C LEU A 123 11.25 -8.51 22.60
N LEU A 124 10.54 -8.23 23.70
CA LEU A 124 10.85 -7.10 24.56
C LEU A 124 11.52 -7.62 25.85
N PRO A 125 12.78 -7.23 26.11
CA PRO A 125 13.63 -7.91 27.11
C PRO A 125 13.26 -7.63 28.55
N THR A 126 12.23 -6.86 28.84
CA THR A 126 11.89 -6.37 30.18
C THR A 126 10.51 -6.85 30.64
N ARG A 127 10.39 -8.18 30.88
CA ARG A 127 9.16 -8.77 31.41
C ARG A 127 8.68 -8.08 32.69
N GLU A 128 9.60 -7.72 33.59
CA GLU A 128 9.31 -7.02 34.84
C GLU A 128 8.73 -5.62 34.61
N PHE A 129 9.20 -4.90 33.60
CA PHE A 129 8.65 -3.59 33.21
C PHE A 129 7.16 -3.71 32.85
N TRP A 130 6.80 -4.70 32.04
CA TRP A 130 5.41 -4.92 31.63
C TRP A 130 4.53 -5.42 32.75
N ALA A 131 5.05 -6.28 33.63
CA ALA A 131 4.35 -6.72 34.83
C ALA A 131 4.09 -5.58 35.82
N THR A 132 5.09 -4.70 36.04
CA THR A 132 4.94 -3.48 36.86
C THR A 132 3.90 -2.54 36.24
N ARG A 133 3.94 -2.32 34.94
CA ARG A 133 2.95 -1.47 34.23
C ARG A 133 1.53 -2.03 34.39
N ALA A 134 1.34 -3.33 34.21
CA ALA A 134 0.05 -3.98 34.42
C ALA A 134 -0.45 -3.82 35.87
N ALA A 135 0.43 -3.96 36.85
CA ALA A 135 0.09 -3.76 38.26
C ALA A 135 -0.28 -2.30 38.56
N THR A 136 0.48 -1.34 38.05
CA THR A 136 0.21 0.09 38.22
C THR A 136 -1.16 0.47 37.67
N VAL A 137 -1.49 0.09 36.45
CA VAL A 137 -2.81 0.45 35.88
C VAL A 137 -3.97 -0.23 36.60
N ARG A 138 -3.78 -1.43 37.15
CA ARG A 138 -4.78 -2.09 37.99
C ARG A 138 -5.02 -1.36 39.32
N ALA A 139 -3.95 -0.80 39.89
CA ALA A 139 -4.03 -0.09 41.18
C ALA A 139 -4.55 1.34 41.03
N ASP A 140 -4.02 2.08 40.03
CA ASP A 140 -4.12 3.53 39.96
C ASP A 140 -4.88 4.02 38.69
N GLY A 141 -5.33 3.10 37.82
CA GLY A 141 -6.06 3.38 36.57
C GLY A 141 -5.15 3.78 35.41
N MET A 142 -5.75 3.88 34.22
CA MET A 142 -5.01 4.13 32.97
C MET A 142 -4.26 5.47 32.97
N ALA A 143 -4.84 6.52 33.53
CA ALA A 143 -4.22 7.85 33.53
C ALA A 143 -2.87 7.90 34.25
N SER A 144 -2.62 6.98 35.20
CA SER A 144 -1.40 6.95 36.02
C SER A 144 -0.11 6.73 35.23
N VAL A 145 -0.20 6.14 34.04
CA VAL A 145 0.98 5.82 33.22
C VAL A 145 1.09 6.67 31.95
N PHE A 146 0.10 7.51 31.64
CA PHE A 146 0.05 8.25 30.36
C PHE A 146 1.27 9.15 30.17
N ASP A 147 1.64 9.96 31.16
CA ASP A 147 2.74 10.91 31.04
C ASP A 147 4.11 10.23 30.87
N ALA A 148 4.24 8.96 31.31
CA ALA A 148 5.41 8.14 31.07
C ALA A 148 5.38 7.44 29.69
N VAL A 149 4.20 7.32 29.08
CA VAL A 149 4.01 6.66 27.79
C VAL A 149 4.20 7.62 26.62
N ILE A 150 3.66 8.83 26.70
CA ILE A 150 3.61 9.77 25.59
C ILE A 150 4.99 10.14 25.01
N PRO A 151 6.06 10.40 25.82
CA PRO A 151 7.40 10.66 25.28
C PRO A 151 8.07 9.42 24.65
N ARG A 152 7.47 8.24 24.78
CA ARG A 152 7.92 7.04 24.09
C ARG A 152 7.18 6.82 22.78
N TRP A 153 6.06 7.51 22.56
CA TRP A 153 5.21 7.38 21.38
C TRP A 153 5.51 8.41 20.31
N PHE A 154 5.86 9.64 20.73
CA PHE A 154 6.06 10.77 19.84
C PHE A 154 7.35 11.51 20.19
N THR A 155 7.94 12.15 19.19
CA THR A 155 9.07 13.04 19.39
C THR A 155 8.64 14.30 20.18
N PRO A 156 9.56 14.97 20.92
CA PRO A 156 9.26 16.23 21.60
C PRO A 156 8.70 17.29 20.65
N ASP A 157 9.26 17.41 19.46
CA ASP A 157 8.81 18.37 18.44
C ASP A 157 7.37 18.11 17.99
N PHE A 158 6.97 16.84 17.86
CA PHE A 158 5.59 16.50 17.51
C PHE A 158 4.64 16.82 18.67
N ILE A 159 5.03 16.51 19.91
CA ILE A 159 4.22 16.79 21.10
C ILE A 159 3.93 18.31 21.21
N ASP A 160 4.95 19.14 20.98
CA ASP A 160 4.83 20.60 21.07
C ASP A 160 4.01 21.18 19.90
N ARG A 161 4.16 20.62 18.70
CA ARG A 161 3.49 21.10 17.48
C ARG A 161 2.03 20.69 17.40
N GLU A 162 1.66 19.51 17.90
CA GLU A 162 0.35 18.88 17.71
C GLU A 162 -0.38 18.60 19.05
N PRO A 163 -0.53 19.59 19.95
CA PRO A 163 -1.11 19.36 21.28
C PRO A 163 -2.55 18.80 21.23
N ALA A 164 -3.33 19.15 20.20
CA ALA A 164 -4.70 18.63 20.03
C ALA A 164 -4.71 17.13 19.74
N ILE A 165 -3.74 16.62 18.96
CA ILE A 165 -3.58 15.20 18.72
C ILE A 165 -3.20 14.48 20.02
N ILE A 166 -2.26 15.03 20.79
CA ILE A 166 -1.83 14.49 22.09
C ILE A 166 -2.97 14.43 23.09
N ASP A 167 -3.80 15.47 23.17
CA ASP A 167 -5.00 15.48 24.01
C ASP A 167 -6.02 14.42 23.59
N GLY A 168 -6.19 14.20 22.29
CA GLY A 168 -7.01 13.10 21.77
C GLY A 168 -6.48 11.72 22.18
N PHE A 169 -5.15 11.53 22.15
CA PHE A 169 -4.53 10.31 22.67
C PHE A 169 -4.74 10.15 24.18
N ARG A 170 -4.60 11.22 24.95
CA ARG A 170 -4.85 11.21 26.40
C ARG A 170 -6.26 10.76 26.73
N GLN A 171 -7.27 11.28 26.04
CA GLN A 171 -8.66 10.92 26.25
C GLN A 171 -8.95 9.45 25.93
N ARG A 172 -8.48 8.97 24.77
CA ARG A 172 -8.68 7.57 24.36
C ARG A 172 -7.93 6.60 25.26
N PHE A 173 -6.69 6.93 25.62
CA PHE A 173 -5.89 6.13 26.54
C PHE A 173 -6.56 5.99 27.90
N ALA A 174 -7.06 7.08 28.46
CA ALA A 174 -7.77 7.08 29.73
C ALA A 174 -9.07 6.29 29.71
N ALA A 175 -9.71 6.20 28.55
CA ALA A 175 -10.95 5.43 28.32
C ALA A 175 -10.70 3.93 28.05
N THR A 176 -9.44 3.48 27.87
CA THR A 176 -9.10 2.08 27.65
C THR A 176 -9.43 1.25 28.90
N ASP A 177 -9.96 0.04 28.71
CA ASP A 177 -10.26 -0.86 29.81
C ASP A 177 -9.00 -1.28 30.56
N VAL A 178 -9.02 -1.12 31.89
CA VAL A 178 -7.86 -1.39 32.75
C VAL A 178 -7.45 -2.87 32.70
N ALA A 179 -8.40 -3.79 32.77
CA ALA A 179 -8.10 -5.23 32.76
C ALA A 179 -7.57 -5.65 31.38
N GLY A 180 -8.22 -5.21 30.30
CA GLY A 180 -7.80 -5.48 28.93
C GLY A 180 -6.39 -4.96 28.61
N TYR A 181 -6.10 -3.71 28.99
CA TYR A 181 -4.76 -3.16 28.84
C TYR A 181 -3.70 -3.93 29.63
N ALA A 182 -4.00 -4.23 30.91
CA ALA A 182 -3.08 -4.98 31.76
C ALA A 182 -2.79 -6.39 31.21
N ARG A 183 -3.81 -7.09 30.67
CA ARG A 183 -3.63 -8.39 30.02
C ARG A 183 -2.77 -8.29 28.74
N CYS A 184 -2.92 -7.24 27.96
CA CYS A 184 -2.04 -6.99 26.81
C CYS A 184 -0.60 -6.68 27.24
N CYS A 185 -0.39 -5.94 28.35
CA CYS A 185 0.95 -5.75 28.92
C CYS A 185 1.58 -7.10 29.35
N GLU A 186 0.81 -7.96 29.99
CA GLU A 186 1.28 -9.30 30.39
C GLU A 186 1.62 -10.17 29.18
N ALA A 187 0.81 -10.11 28.11
CA ALA A 187 1.06 -10.79 26.84
C ALA A 187 2.39 -10.34 26.20
N ILE A 188 2.62 -9.02 26.15
CA ILE A 188 3.89 -8.44 25.64
C ILE A 188 5.07 -8.92 26.50
N GLY A 189 4.95 -8.84 27.83
CA GLY A 189 6.02 -9.24 28.76
C GLY A 189 6.35 -10.74 28.73
N GLY A 190 5.41 -11.57 28.32
CA GLY A 190 5.57 -13.02 28.18
C GLY A 190 6.02 -13.52 26.83
N MET A 191 6.09 -12.63 25.82
CA MET A 191 6.34 -12.98 24.43
C MET A 191 7.83 -13.23 24.14
N ASP A 192 8.11 -14.31 23.40
CA ASP A 192 9.38 -14.52 22.69
C ASP A 192 9.08 -15.26 21.36
N LEU A 193 9.18 -14.54 20.24
CA LEU A 193 8.93 -15.08 18.91
C LEU A 193 10.21 -15.34 18.11
N ARG A 194 11.41 -15.09 18.68
CA ARG A 194 12.68 -15.10 17.93
C ARG A 194 12.96 -16.43 17.21
N GLU A 195 12.62 -17.55 17.85
CA GLU A 195 12.84 -18.88 17.26
C GLU A 195 11.72 -19.28 16.27
N ARG A 196 10.64 -18.50 16.21
CA ARG A 196 9.45 -18.81 15.39
C ARG A 196 9.41 -18.03 14.08
N ILE A 197 9.83 -16.76 14.09
CA ILE A 197 9.64 -15.83 12.97
C ILE A 197 10.46 -16.16 11.72
N GLY A 198 11.46 -17.02 11.83
CA GLY A 198 12.16 -17.58 10.66
C GLY A 198 11.26 -18.42 9.74
N ALA A 199 10.09 -18.85 10.22
CA ALA A 199 9.09 -19.57 9.44
C ALA A 199 8.10 -18.64 8.66
N ILE A 200 8.19 -17.32 8.84
CA ILE A 200 7.34 -16.38 8.10
C ILE A 200 7.72 -16.44 6.61
N ALA A 201 6.81 -16.94 5.80
CA ALA A 201 6.98 -17.07 4.35
C ALA A 201 6.44 -15.85 3.56
N ALA A 202 5.56 -15.06 4.19
CA ALA A 202 4.95 -13.90 3.54
C ALA A 202 6.00 -12.80 3.28
N PRO A 203 5.96 -12.13 2.13
CA PRO A 203 6.74 -10.91 1.91
C PRO A 203 6.55 -9.96 3.08
N THR A 204 7.65 -9.45 3.64
CA THR A 204 7.61 -8.65 4.88
C THR A 204 8.32 -7.31 4.70
N LEU A 205 7.63 -6.22 5.07
CA LEU A 205 8.20 -4.88 5.17
C LEU A 205 8.21 -4.47 6.65
N ILE A 206 9.36 -4.02 7.13
CA ILE A 206 9.54 -3.49 8.48
C ILE A 206 9.73 -1.99 8.39
N VAL A 207 8.94 -1.22 9.16
CA VAL A 207 9.04 0.25 9.21
C VAL A 207 9.19 0.68 10.66
N VAL A 208 10.15 1.56 10.94
CA VAL A 208 10.43 2.05 12.29
C VAL A 208 10.85 3.51 12.26
N GLY A 209 10.49 4.28 13.28
CA GLY A 209 11.01 5.62 13.49
C GLY A 209 12.47 5.61 13.97
N ALA A 210 13.28 6.54 13.49
CA ALA A 210 14.69 6.66 13.89
C ALA A 210 14.84 6.94 15.38
N ASP A 211 13.87 7.67 15.94
CA ASP A 211 13.86 8.11 17.34
C ASP A 211 12.93 7.27 18.24
N ASP A 212 12.55 6.06 17.81
CA ASP A 212 11.69 5.16 18.59
C ASP A 212 12.42 4.59 19.82
N PRO A 213 12.09 5.02 21.06
CA PRO A 213 12.72 4.51 22.27
C PRO A 213 12.02 3.26 22.81
N ALA A 214 10.86 2.90 22.30
CA ALA A 214 10.08 1.74 22.74
C ALA A 214 10.54 0.45 22.02
N THR A 215 10.70 0.55 20.71
CA THR A 215 11.24 -0.51 19.85
C THR A 215 12.29 0.06 18.90
N PRO A 216 13.50 0.36 19.38
CA PRO A 216 14.54 1.05 18.60
C PRO A 216 14.86 0.35 17.27
N PRO A 217 15.42 1.06 16.27
CA PRO A 217 15.78 0.49 14.98
C PRO A 217 16.62 -0.80 15.04
N ALA A 218 17.42 -0.98 16.09
CA ALA A 218 18.18 -2.21 16.31
C ALA A 218 17.29 -3.46 16.51
N MET A 219 16.08 -3.30 17.08
CA MET A 219 15.12 -4.42 17.20
C MET A 219 14.47 -4.74 15.85
N SER A 220 14.22 -3.73 15.04
CA SER A 220 13.74 -3.91 13.65
C SER A 220 14.78 -4.58 12.78
N GLU A 221 16.06 -4.28 12.99
CA GLU A 221 17.18 -4.95 12.30
C GLU A 221 17.27 -6.43 12.72
N ASP A 222 17.04 -6.77 13.99
CA ASP A 222 16.97 -8.18 14.44
C ASP A 222 15.81 -8.93 13.75
N LEU A 223 14.65 -8.29 13.59
CA LEU A 223 13.54 -8.85 12.80
C LEU A 223 13.94 -9.08 11.34
N ARG A 224 14.57 -8.09 10.70
CA ARG A 224 15.03 -8.18 9.31
C ARG A 224 16.02 -9.32 9.08
N GLN A 225 16.88 -9.58 10.06
CA GLN A 225 17.86 -10.67 9.98
C GLN A 225 17.22 -12.05 10.17
N ARG A 226 16.12 -12.13 10.91
CA ARG A 226 15.45 -13.41 11.23
C ARG A 226 14.36 -13.79 10.24
N ILE A 227 13.63 -12.80 9.70
CA ILE A 227 12.54 -13.05 8.76
C ILE A 227 13.13 -13.11 7.33
N PRO A 228 12.95 -14.23 6.59
CA PRO A 228 13.48 -14.37 5.25
C PRO A 228 13.01 -13.27 4.31
N HIS A 229 13.95 -12.64 3.59
CA HIS A 229 13.68 -11.61 2.58
C HIS A 229 12.92 -10.37 3.09
N ALA A 230 12.95 -10.08 4.39
CA ALA A 230 12.32 -8.87 4.93
C ALA A 230 13.09 -7.61 4.48
N GLU A 231 12.32 -6.62 4.02
CA GLU A 231 12.78 -5.26 3.74
C GLU A 231 12.64 -4.40 4.99
N MET A 232 13.50 -3.40 5.16
CA MET A 232 13.42 -2.48 6.30
C MET A 232 13.57 -1.03 5.85
N VAL A 233 12.77 -0.16 6.43
CA VAL A 233 12.81 1.30 6.26
C VAL A 233 12.86 1.96 7.63
N VAL A 234 13.79 2.88 7.81
CA VAL A 234 13.88 3.75 8.99
C VAL A 234 13.40 5.15 8.57
N LEU A 235 12.38 5.65 9.26
CA LEU A 235 11.82 6.97 9.00
C LEU A 235 12.54 8.01 9.89
N PRO A 236 13.17 9.04 9.31
CA PRO A 236 13.79 10.09 10.10
C PRO A 236 12.73 10.90 10.86
N ASP A 237 13.17 11.56 11.93
CA ASP A 237 12.37 12.51 12.72
C ASP A 237 11.01 11.94 13.17
N ALA A 238 10.98 10.65 13.53
CA ALA A 238 9.76 9.96 13.93
C ALA A 238 10.06 8.95 15.05
N SER A 239 9.11 8.83 15.98
CA SER A 239 9.18 7.94 17.13
C SER A 239 8.33 6.67 16.92
N HIS A 240 7.59 6.22 17.95
CA HIS A 240 6.93 4.89 17.98
C HIS A 240 5.62 4.84 17.17
N ILE A 241 4.75 5.86 17.30
CA ILE A 241 3.46 5.89 16.60
C ILE A 241 3.62 6.57 15.23
N VAL A 242 4.53 6.04 14.42
CA VAL A 242 4.91 6.62 13.11
C VAL A 242 3.72 6.76 12.15
N SER A 243 2.67 5.95 12.30
CA SER A 243 1.44 6.03 11.48
C SER A 243 0.70 7.36 11.65
N VAL A 244 0.88 8.02 12.79
CA VAL A 244 0.30 9.32 13.13
C VAL A 244 1.33 10.44 13.02
N GLU A 245 2.56 10.21 13.44
CA GLU A 245 3.63 11.19 13.44
C GLU A 245 4.17 11.52 12.04
N SER A 246 4.24 10.48 11.18
CA SER A 246 4.72 10.57 9.79
C SER A 246 3.75 9.87 8.83
N PRO A 247 2.47 10.31 8.77
CA PRO A 247 1.42 9.57 8.08
C PRO A 247 1.68 9.39 6.59
N ASP A 248 2.18 10.42 5.91
CA ASP A 248 2.47 10.38 4.47
C ASP A 248 3.59 9.40 4.13
N ALA A 249 4.66 9.38 4.95
CA ALA A 249 5.78 8.48 4.75
C ALA A 249 5.36 7.02 4.96
N VAL A 250 4.62 6.71 6.03
CA VAL A 250 4.11 5.36 6.28
C VAL A 250 3.13 4.94 5.19
N THR A 251 2.25 5.84 4.74
CA THR A 251 1.30 5.59 3.66
C THR A 251 2.01 5.28 2.35
N ALA A 252 3.04 6.04 2.00
CA ALA A 252 3.83 5.81 0.79
C ALA A 252 4.53 4.43 0.80
N GLN A 253 5.14 4.05 1.93
CA GLN A 253 5.77 2.74 2.09
C GLN A 253 4.75 1.60 1.97
N LEU A 254 3.61 1.72 2.67
CA LEU A 254 2.55 0.72 2.62
C LEU A 254 1.96 0.59 1.20
N ALA A 255 1.63 1.71 0.55
CA ALA A 255 1.06 1.70 -0.80
C ALA A 255 2.01 1.09 -1.84
N ALA A 256 3.31 1.43 -1.77
CA ALA A 256 4.33 0.86 -2.65
C ALA A 256 4.52 -0.64 -2.40
N PHE A 257 4.51 -1.06 -1.13
CA PHE A 257 4.63 -2.47 -0.75
C PHE A 257 3.44 -3.30 -1.22
N LEU A 258 2.21 -2.85 -0.95
CA LEU A 258 0.98 -3.51 -1.40
C LEU A 258 0.91 -3.62 -2.93
N ALA A 259 1.30 -2.56 -3.66
CA ALA A 259 1.28 -2.55 -5.12
C ALA A 259 2.22 -3.59 -5.74
N ARG A 260 3.32 -3.96 -5.07
CA ARG A 260 4.22 -5.04 -5.52
C ARG A 260 3.62 -6.44 -5.34
N HIS A 261 2.72 -6.60 -4.36
CA HIS A 261 2.15 -7.90 -3.99
C HIS A 261 0.69 -8.09 -4.40
N GLU A 262 0.05 -7.05 -4.92
CA GLU A 262 -1.27 -7.07 -5.56
C GLU A 262 -1.24 -6.21 -6.83
N PRO A 263 -0.50 -6.63 -7.87
CA PRO A 263 -0.39 -5.86 -9.11
C PRO A 263 -1.74 -5.69 -9.81
N ASP A 264 -2.67 -6.61 -9.63
CA ASP A 264 -3.99 -6.65 -10.26
C ASP A 264 -5.11 -6.10 -9.36
N ALA A 265 -4.76 -5.46 -8.22
CA ALA A 265 -5.75 -4.84 -7.35
C ALA A 265 -6.64 -3.85 -8.14
N PRO A 266 -7.97 -3.85 -7.93
CA PRO A 266 -8.85 -2.86 -8.54
C PRO A 266 -8.29 -1.45 -8.33
N ASN A 267 -8.34 -0.62 -9.38
CA ASN A 267 -7.75 0.72 -9.41
C ASN A 267 -6.22 0.80 -9.14
N SER A 268 -5.48 -0.30 -9.20
CA SER A 268 -4.02 -0.21 -9.19
C SER A 268 -3.50 0.59 -10.38
N ALA A 269 -2.31 1.19 -10.27
CA ALA A 269 -1.68 1.88 -11.40
C ALA A 269 -1.52 0.96 -12.62
N PHE A 270 -1.30 -0.35 -12.38
CA PHE A 270 -1.26 -1.34 -13.46
C PHE A 270 -2.63 -1.51 -14.13
N VAL A 271 -3.71 -1.69 -13.36
CA VAL A 271 -5.07 -1.89 -13.90
C VAL A 271 -5.54 -0.65 -14.66
N ARG A 272 -5.35 0.55 -14.08
CA ARG A 272 -5.68 1.82 -14.78
C ARG A 272 -4.85 1.99 -16.05
N GLY A 273 -3.53 1.76 -15.98
CA GLY A 273 -2.64 1.84 -17.12
C GLY A 273 -2.99 0.81 -18.20
N LEU A 274 -3.37 -0.40 -17.81
CA LEU A 274 -3.82 -1.45 -18.74
C LEU A 274 -5.11 -1.04 -19.45
N ALA A 275 -6.07 -0.46 -18.75
CA ALA A 275 -7.30 0.07 -19.34
C ALA A 275 -6.97 1.18 -20.36
N THR A 276 -6.17 2.17 -19.98
CA THR A 276 -5.71 3.25 -20.88
C THR A 276 -4.97 2.68 -22.11
N ARG A 277 -4.10 1.71 -21.91
CA ARG A 277 -3.33 1.06 -22.99
C ARG A 277 -4.25 0.35 -23.98
N ARG A 278 -5.27 -0.36 -23.50
CA ARG A 278 -6.29 -1.02 -24.32
C ARG A 278 -7.15 -0.01 -25.10
N GLU A 279 -7.58 1.05 -24.45
CA GLU A 279 -8.34 2.12 -25.11
C GLU A 279 -7.55 2.80 -26.22
N VAL A 280 -6.24 2.95 -26.08
CA VAL A 280 -5.38 3.62 -27.08
C VAL A 280 -4.90 2.69 -28.18
N LEU A 281 -4.43 1.48 -27.84
CA LEU A 281 -3.80 0.55 -28.81
C LEU A 281 -4.73 -0.59 -29.27
N GLY A 282 -5.88 -0.76 -28.60
CA GLY A 282 -6.80 -1.87 -28.84
C GLY A 282 -6.43 -3.14 -28.06
N ASP A 283 -7.47 -3.89 -27.63
CA ASP A 283 -7.34 -5.11 -26.83
C ASP A 283 -6.43 -6.15 -27.48
N ALA A 284 -6.66 -6.44 -28.76
CA ALA A 284 -5.93 -7.49 -29.48
C ALA A 284 -4.41 -7.25 -29.54
N TYR A 285 -3.97 -5.99 -29.64
CA TYR A 285 -2.56 -5.65 -29.60
C TYR A 285 -1.98 -5.86 -28.21
N VAL A 286 -2.67 -5.37 -27.16
CA VAL A 286 -2.22 -5.46 -25.77
C VAL A 286 -2.12 -6.92 -25.32
N GLU A 287 -3.11 -7.72 -25.60
CA GLU A 287 -3.10 -9.15 -25.28
C GLU A 287 -1.95 -9.91 -25.94
N ARG A 288 -1.70 -9.68 -27.24
CA ARG A 288 -0.55 -10.27 -27.92
C ARG A 288 0.78 -9.81 -27.33
N SER A 289 0.90 -8.53 -26.96
CA SER A 289 2.10 -7.97 -26.36
C SER A 289 2.41 -8.61 -25.01
N LEU A 290 1.40 -8.77 -24.13
CA LEU A 290 1.54 -9.41 -22.83
C LEU A 290 1.83 -10.91 -22.98
N ALA A 291 1.13 -11.62 -23.85
CA ALA A 291 1.34 -13.05 -24.07
C ALA A 291 2.77 -13.36 -24.58
N ARG A 292 3.37 -12.48 -25.38
CA ARG A 292 4.73 -12.65 -25.90
C ARG A 292 5.84 -12.30 -24.92
N ALA A 293 5.53 -11.56 -23.84
CA ALA A 293 6.54 -11.05 -22.93
C ALA A 293 7.31 -12.16 -22.19
N GLY A 294 6.64 -13.24 -21.82
CA GLY A 294 7.24 -14.28 -20.99
C GLY A 294 7.81 -13.74 -19.67
N ALA A 295 8.45 -14.60 -18.89
CA ALA A 295 8.99 -14.20 -17.59
C ALA A 295 10.09 -13.13 -17.69
N PHE A 296 10.86 -13.13 -18.78
CA PHE A 296 11.98 -12.18 -18.96
C PHE A 296 11.51 -10.74 -19.21
N ALA A 297 10.49 -10.54 -20.06
CA ALA A 297 10.03 -9.20 -20.43
C ALA A 297 8.81 -8.73 -19.62
N MET A 298 8.19 -9.58 -18.79
CA MET A 298 7.05 -9.18 -17.97
C MET A 298 7.34 -8.00 -17.03
N PRO A 299 8.50 -7.90 -16.35
CA PRO A 299 8.82 -6.72 -15.54
C PRO A 299 8.85 -5.41 -16.35
N TRP A 300 9.27 -5.48 -17.62
CA TRP A 300 9.22 -4.33 -18.54
C TRP A 300 7.77 -3.98 -18.91
N GLN A 301 6.91 -4.97 -19.18
CA GLN A 301 5.50 -4.75 -19.46
C GLN A 301 4.77 -4.12 -18.26
N ASP A 302 5.06 -4.58 -17.03
CA ASP A 302 4.55 -3.99 -15.81
C ASP A 302 5.00 -2.52 -15.68
N PHE A 303 6.29 -2.25 -15.84
CA PHE A 303 6.86 -0.91 -15.76
C PHE A 303 6.19 0.06 -16.74
N ILE A 304 6.13 -0.29 -18.04
CA ILE A 304 5.53 0.62 -19.03
C ILE A 304 4.02 0.78 -18.83
N THR A 305 3.32 -0.26 -18.35
CA THR A 305 1.89 -0.17 -18.09
C THR A 305 1.60 0.80 -16.94
N ARG A 306 2.39 0.79 -15.89
CA ARG A 306 2.24 1.72 -14.75
C ARG A 306 2.67 3.14 -15.11
N HIS A 307 3.82 3.30 -15.71
CA HIS A 307 4.43 4.63 -15.86
C HIS A 307 4.05 5.30 -17.19
N ALA A 308 4.14 4.62 -18.33
CA ALA A 308 3.76 5.23 -19.57
C ALA A 308 2.22 5.33 -19.72
N TRP A 309 1.50 4.23 -19.42
CA TRP A 309 0.06 4.18 -19.69
C TRP A 309 -0.79 4.75 -18.57
N ASN A 310 -0.44 4.54 -17.29
CA ASN A 310 -1.17 5.17 -16.19
C ASN A 310 -0.74 6.63 -15.97
N ASP A 311 0.57 6.86 -15.74
CA ASP A 311 1.03 8.17 -15.26
C ASP A 311 1.08 9.22 -16.39
N VAL A 312 1.42 8.80 -17.63
CA VAL A 312 1.52 9.72 -18.77
C VAL A 312 0.25 9.71 -19.61
N TRP A 313 -0.16 8.57 -20.20
CA TRP A 313 -1.33 8.51 -21.06
C TRP A 313 -2.67 8.62 -20.32
N GLY A 314 -2.70 8.27 -19.04
CA GLY A 314 -3.86 8.42 -18.15
C GLY A 314 -4.04 9.83 -17.60
N ASP A 315 -3.03 10.69 -17.68
CA ASP A 315 -3.12 12.09 -17.23
C ASP A 315 -4.02 12.90 -18.15
N PRO A 316 -5.10 13.54 -17.64
CA PRO A 316 -6.07 14.28 -18.45
C PRO A 316 -5.59 15.66 -18.93
N THR A 317 -4.42 16.14 -18.50
CA THR A 317 -3.90 17.48 -18.82
C THR A 317 -3.78 17.71 -20.35
N LEU A 318 -3.37 16.67 -21.09
CA LEU A 318 -3.35 16.72 -22.55
C LEU A 318 -4.39 15.78 -23.16
N PRO A 319 -5.23 16.23 -24.08
CA PRO A 319 -6.15 15.36 -24.83
C PRO A 319 -5.41 14.21 -25.52
N ARG A 320 -6.03 13.02 -25.61
CA ARG A 320 -5.46 11.84 -26.28
C ARG A 320 -5.02 12.09 -27.71
N LYS A 321 -5.79 12.87 -28.45
CA LYS A 321 -5.44 13.35 -29.79
C LYS A 321 -4.09 14.07 -29.83
N THR A 322 -3.88 15.02 -28.91
CA THR A 322 -2.63 15.76 -28.77
C THR A 322 -1.47 14.84 -28.42
N ARG A 323 -1.68 13.91 -27.48
CA ARG A 323 -0.66 12.90 -27.13
C ARG A 323 -0.26 12.03 -28.31
N SER A 324 -1.25 11.60 -29.13
CA SER A 324 -0.98 10.83 -30.34
C SER A 324 -0.12 11.59 -31.33
N LEU A 325 -0.44 12.87 -31.61
CA LEU A 325 0.37 13.71 -32.49
C LEU A 325 1.80 13.91 -31.97
N LEU A 326 1.97 14.19 -30.68
CA LEU A 326 3.29 14.32 -30.04
C LEU A 326 4.10 13.03 -30.12
N THR A 327 3.46 11.89 -29.85
CA THR A 327 4.10 10.58 -29.92
C THR A 327 4.57 10.28 -31.32
N LEU A 328 3.72 10.46 -32.34
CA LEU A 328 4.09 10.26 -33.73
C LEU A 328 5.21 11.21 -34.18
N ALA A 329 5.16 12.49 -33.78
CA ALA A 329 6.20 13.47 -34.12
C ALA A 329 7.57 13.06 -33.52
N MET A 330 7.60 12.60 -32.26
CA MET A 330 8.83 12.10 -31.64
C MET A 330 9.37 10.86 -32.34
N MET A 331 8.51 9.95 -32.78
CA MET A 331 8.93 8.74 -33.50
C MET A 331 9.49 9.06 -34.90
N VAL A 332 8.92 10.04 -35.59
CA VAL A 332 9.48 10.58 -36.84
C VAL A 332 10.87 11.17 -36.56
N ALA A 333 10.99 12.05 -35.58
CA ALA A 333 12.26 12.70 -35.24
C ALA A 333 13.35 11.71 -34.81
N LEU A 334 12.99 10.63 -34.15
CA LEU A 334 13.89 9.58 -33.68
C LEU A 334 14.08 8.42 -34.68
N HIS A 335 13.47 8.50 -35.88
CA HIS A 335 13.51 7.44 -36.90
C HIS A 335 13.04 6.07 -36.39
N ARG A 336 11.95 6.04 -35.60
CA ARG A 336 11.35 4.84 -35.03
C ARG A 336 10.17 4.35 -35.86
N GLU A 337 10.46 3.66 -36.98
CA GLU A 337 9.44 3.20 -37.94
C GLU A 337 8.43 2.24 -37.33
N GLU A 338 8.91 1.19 -36.64
CA GLU A 338 8.02 0.17 -36.10
C GLU A 338 7.07 0.75 -35.04
N GLU A 339 7.61 1.57 -34.14
CA GLU A 339 6.81 2.23 -33.12
C GLU A 339 5.84 3.25 -33.72
N PHE A 340 6.26 3.96 -34.80
CA PHE A 340 5.37 4.86 -35.52
C PHE A 340 4.17 4.10 -36.09
N LYS A 341 4.38 2.97 -36.77
CA LYS A 341 3.31 2.14 -37.35
C LYS A 341 2.34 1.62 -36.29
N ILE A 342 2.86 1.21 -35.13
CA ILE A 342 2.05 0.77 -33.99
C ILE A 342 1.08 1.86 -33.52
N HIS A 343 1.54 3.13 -33.48
CA HIS A 343 0.75 4.26 -33.01
C HIS A 343 -0.09 4.97 -34.08
N LEU A 344 0.12 4.67 -35.37
CA LEU A 344 -0.52 5.40 -36.46
C LEU A 344 -2.04 5.18 -36.55
N LYS A 345 -2.49 3.91 -36.62
CA LYS A 345 -3.93 3.59 -36.63
C LYS A 345 -4.64 3.97 -35.34
N PRO A 346 -4.06 3.71 -34.14
CA PRO A 346 -4.58 4.25 -32.90
C PRO A 346 -4.74 5.78 -32.88
N ALA A 347 -3.84 6.52 -33.48
CA ALA A 347 -3.96 8.00 -33.57
C ALA A 347 -5.23 8.45 -34.29
N LEU A 348 -5.60 7.79 -35.42
CA LEU A 348 -6.86 8.03 -36.09
C LEU A 348 -8.06 7.71 -35.17
N GLY A 349 -8.01 6.60 -34.46
CA GLY A 349 -9.01 6.23 -33.45
C GLY A 349 -9.13 7.26 -32.30
N ASN A 350 -8.04 7.92 -31.93
CA ASN A 350 -8.01 9.01 -30.96
C ASN A 350 -8.41 10.39 -31.53
N GLY A 351 -8.89 10.43 -32.79
CA GLY A 351 -9.46 11.61 -33.45
C GLY A 351 -8.45 12.46 -34.21
N VAL A 352 -7.27 11.97 -34.54
CA VAL A 352 -6.33 12.63 -35.43
C VAL A 352 -6.86 12.51 -36.89
N SER A 353 -7.00 13.63 -37.61
CA SER A 353 -7.36 13.59 -39.02
C SER A 353 -6.12 13.44 -39.92
N LEU A 354 -6.34 13.04 -41.19
CA LEU A 354 -5.23 12.95 -42.15
C LEU A 354 -4.61 14.32 -42.45
N GLU A 355 -5.40 15.43 -42.40
CA GLU A 355 -4.89 16.79 -42.50
C GLU A 355 -3.96 17.14 -41.36
N GLU A 356 -4.33 16.78 -40.11
CA GLU A 356 -3.51 17.03 -38.93
C GLU A 356 -2.26 16.15 -38.90
N LEU A 357 -2.39 14.90 -39.36
CA LEU A 357 -1.24 13.99 -39.51
C LEU A 357 -0.25 14.58 -40.54
N ARG A 358 -0.74 15.06 -41.69
CA ARG A 358 0.09 15.73 -42.71
C ARG A 358 0.76 16.98 -42.14
N ALA A 359 0.01 17.84 -41.45
CA ALA A 359 0.56 19.04 -40.81
C ALA A 359 1.66 18.72 -39.78
N MET A 360 1.46 17.71 -38.96
CA MET A 360 2.46 17.22 -38.01
C MET A 360 3.73 16.73 -38.72
N ILE A 361 3.61 15.96 -39.82
CA ILE A 361 4.77 15.46 -40.57
C ILE A 361 5.53 16.63 -41.22
N LEU A 362 4.83 17.62 -41.81
CA LEU A 362 5.45 18.82 -42.38
C LEU A 362 6.24 19.59 -41.31
N GLN A 363 5.63 19.84 -40.15
CA GLN A 363 6.30 20.54 -39.05
C GLN A 363 7.51 19.74 -38.57
N THR A 364 7.35 18.44 -38.31
CA THR A 364 8.45 17.59 -37.83
C THR A 364 9.58 17.52 -38.86
N GLY A 365 9.27 17.42 -40.13
CA GLY A 365 10.26 17.42 -41.24
C GLY A 365 11.13 18.68 -41.28
N ILE A 366 10.56 19.85 -40.91
CA ILE A 366 11.34 21.08 -40.80
C ILE A 366 12.33 21.05 -39.64
N TYR A 367 11.92 20.56 -38.48
CA TYR A 367 12.76 20.57 -37.26
C TYR A 367 13.67 19.35 -37.14
N ALA A 368 13.24 18.16 -37.61
CA ALA A 368 14.02 16.92 -37.59
C ALA A 368 14.74 16.60 -38.92
N GLY A 369 14.52 17.40 -39.95
CA GLY A 369 15.12 17.28 -41.27
C GLY A 369 14.22 16.60 -42.30
N ILE A 370 14.38 17.06 -43.57
CA ILE A 370 13.61 16.59 -44.74
C ILE A 370 13.63 15.05 -44.87
N PRO A 371 14.77 14.34 -44.65
CA PRO A 371 14.77 12.89 -44.78
C PRO A 371 13.81 12.20 -43.78
N ALA A 372 13.64 12.75 -42.57
CA ALA A 372 12.70 12.22 -41.56
C ALA A 372 11.23 12.40 -42.05
N GLY A 373 10.89 13.55 -42.57
CA GLY A 373 9.58 13.80 -43.16
C GLY A 373 9.27 12.88 -44.34
N ASN A 374 10.25 12.68 -45.25
CA ASN A 374 10.10 11.77 -46.39
C ASN A 374 9.91 10.31 -45.93
N ALA A 375 10.58 9.88 -44.89
CA ALA A 375 10.37 8.56 -44.32
C ALA A 375 8.96 8.42 -43.76
N ALA A 376 8.51 9.38 -42.95
CA ALA A 376 7.16 9.38 -42.37
C ALA A 376 6.05 9.32 -43.42
N ILE A 377 6.18 10.07 -44.56
CA ILE A 377 5.22 10.01 -45.67
C ILE A 377 5.14 8.57 -46.24
N ARG A 378 6.30 7.89 -46.41
CA ARG A 378 6.29 6.51 -46.90
C ARG A 378 5.58 5.60 -45.89
N TRP A 379 5.92 5.67 -44.60
CA TRP A 379 5.31 4.85 -43.57
C TRP A 379 3.79 5.02 -43.47
N VAL A 380 3.31 6.26 -43.62
CA VAL A 380 1.87 6.53 -43.66
C VAL A 380 1.21 5.91 -44.90
N ARG A 381 1.84 6.02 -46.09
CA ARG A 381 1.30 5.40 -47.31
C ARG A 381 1.27 3.89 -47.24
N ASP A 382 2.30 3.29 -46.65
CA ASP A 382 2.39 1.83 -46.47
C ASP A 382 1.29 1.29 -45.54
N GLU A 383 0.88 2.04 -44.54
CA GLU A 383 -0.07 1.61 -43.50
C GLU A 383 -1.52 2.05 -43.77
N LEU A 384 -1.73 3.21 -44.43
CA LEU A 384 -3.03 3.87 -44.64
C LEU A 384 -3.33 4.12 -46.12
N GLY A 385 -2.90 3.23 -47.02
CA GLY A 385 -3.07 3.42 -48.48
C GLY A 385 -4.52 3.66 -48.90
N ASP A 386 -5.47 2.90 -48.38
CA ASP A 386 -6.89 3.02 -48.69
C ASP A 386 -7.49 4.32 -48.14
N GLU A 387 -7.14 4.69 -46.91
CA GLU A 387 -7.59 5.95 -46.30
C GLU A 387 -7.06 7.17 -47.02
N ILE A 388 -5.80 7.12 -47.52
CA ILE A 388 -5.18 8.18 -48.31
C ILE A 388 -5.88 8.30 -49.68
N ALA A 389 -6.12 7.19 -50.39
CA ALA A 389 -6.83 7.20 -51.63
C ALA A 389 -8.24 7.82 -51.52
N ALA A 390 -8.96 7.47 -50.45
CA ALA A 390 -10.25 8.08 -50.15
C ALA A 390 -10.16 9.58 -49.76
N PHE A 391 -9.06 10.02 -49.19
CA PHE A 391 -8.79 11.41 -48.86
C PHE A 391 -8.49 12.24 -50.13
N GLU A 392 -7.62 11.73 -50.98
CA GLU A 392 -7.24 12.40 -52.28
C GLU A 392 -8.46 12.53 -53.17
N ALA A 393 -9.32 11.51 -53.28
CA ALA A 393 -10.55 11.54 -54.11
C ALA A 393 -11.60 12.57 -53.62
N ARG A 394 -11.49 13.09 -52.41
CA ARG A 394 -12.37 14.14 -51.87
C ARG A 394 -11.80 15.55 -52.06
N SER A 395 -10.53 15.63 -52.40
CA SER A 395 -9.81 16.91 -52.56
C SER A 395 -9.73 17.37 -54.02
N ASP A 396 -10.14 16.50 -54.98
CA ASP A 396 -10.40 16.79 -56.39
C ASP A 396 -11.91 17.14 -56.60
#